data_e1eef01a2c38e88ddad8dfb63770c651
#
_entry.id   e1eef01a2c38e88ddad8dfb63770c651
#
_cell.length_a   1.000
_cell.length_b   1.000
_cell.length_c   1.000
_cell.angle_alpha   90.00
_cell.angle_beta   90.00
_cell.angle_gamma   90.00
#
_symmetry.space_group_name_H-M   'P 1'
#
loop_
_entity.id
_entity.type
_entity.pdbx_description
1 polymer ?
#
loop_
_entity_poly.entity_id
_entity_poly.type
_entity_poly.pdbx_seq_one_letter_code
_entity_poly.pdbx_strand_id
1 'polypeptide(L)'
;MKKQIITLTVAALTLSSCGIYTKYKPATEVPDNLYGEEVAVADTVDNIGNLSWQEIFTDPRLQELIEQGLRNNTDLQSAQWRVKEAEAAMLSAKLAYLPSFALSPQGTASSFDKGKAAQTYTLPVAASWEIDIFGRIRNAKRQAKALLEQSRDYKPVSYTHLTLPTNSL
;
A
#
# COMPACT_ATOMS: atom_id res chain seq x y z
N MET A 1 -5.28 12.50 -50.59
CA MET A 1 -5.20 11.11 -50.14
C MET A 1 -3.86 10.77 -49.45
N LYS A 2 -2.67 10.94 -50.07
CA LYS A 2 -1.36 10.61 -49.44
C LYS A 2 -1.11 11.32 -48.08
N LYS A 3 -1.42 12.62 -47.96
CA LYS A 3 -1.26 13.39 -46.72
C LYS A 3 -2.15 12.87 -45.59
N GLN A 4 -3.39 12.49 -45.88
CA GLN A 4 -4.33 11.94 -44.87
C GLN A 4 -3.90 10.55 -44.38
N ILE A 5 -3.34 9.73 -45.28
CA ILE A 5 -2.81 8.41 -44.92
C ILE A 5 -1.60 8.57 -43.99
N ILE A 6 -0.68 9.49 -44.28
CA ILE A 6 0.50 9.77 -43.43
C ILE A 6 0.07 10.26 -42.06
N THR A 7 -0.92 11.17 -42.01
CA THR A 7 -1.43 11.68 -40.70
C THR A 7 -2.08 10.57 -39.88
N LEU A 8 -2.85 9.69 -40.52
CA LEU A 8 -3.49 8.55 -39.87
C LEU A 8 -2.48 7.55 -39.34
N THR A 9 -1.42 7.28 -40.15
CA THR A 9 -0.34 6.34 -39.73
C THR A 9 0.47 6.89 -38.57
N VAL A 10 0.81 8.18 -38.53
CA VAL A 10 1.49 8.85 -37.43
C VAL A 10 0.63 8.81 -36.17
N ALA A 11 -0.67 9.10 -36.28
CA ALA A 11 -1.62 9.04 -35.18
C ALA A 11 -1.76 7.61 -34.63
N ALA A 12 -1.79 6.58 -35.48
CA ALA A 12 -1.83 5.17 -35.06
C ALA A 12 -0.54 4.74 -34.34
N LEU A 13 0.62 5.19 -34.78
CA LEU A 13 1.91 4.89 -34.14
C LEU A 13 2.04 5.57 -32.78
N THR A 14 1.52 6.78 -32.59
CA THR A 14 1.54 7.47 -31.29
C THR A 14 0.59 6.83 -30.26
N LEU A 15 -0.51 6.22 -30.71
CA LEU A 15 -1.47 5.55 -29.85
C LEU A 15 -0.99 4.17 -29.36
N SER A 16 -0.07 3.52 -30.08
CA SER A 16 0.46 2.19 -29.68
C SER A 16 1.49 2.24 -28.55
N SER A 17 1.99 3.43 -28.17
CA SER A 17 3.00 3.63 -27.13
C SER A 17 2.48 3.47 -25.70
N CYS A 18 1.19 3.28 -25.47
CA CYS A 18 0.60 3.21 -24.12
C CYS A 18 0.80 1.88 -23.39
N GLY A 19 1.54 0.93 -23.94
CA GLY A 19 1.72 -0.42 -23.39
C GLY A 19 3.08 -0.70 -22.75
N ILE A 20 3.84 0.32 -22.33
CA ILE A 20 5.23 0.18 -21.84
C ILE A 20 5.34 -0.61 -20.51
N TYR A 21 4.24 -0.81 -19.79
CA TYR A 21 4.27 -1.54 -18.53
C TYR A 21 4.03 -3.04 -18.74
N THR A 22 5.11 -3.80 -18.81
CA THR A 22 5.03 -5.26 -18.69
C THR A 22 4.59 -5.62 -17.27
N LYS A 23 3.63 -6.56 -17.16
CA LYS A 23 3.29 -7.12 -15.84
C LYS A 23 4.53 -7.79 -15.27
N TYR A 24 4.87 -7.46 -14.03
CA TYR A 24 5.90 -8.18 -13.30
C TYR A 24 5.56 -9.66 -13.29
N LYS A 25 6.48 -10.49 -13.79
CA LYS A 25 6.47 -11.94 -13.64
C LYS A 25 7.63 -12.27 -12.70
N PRO A 26 7.41 -13.05 -11.64
CA PRO A 26 8.51 -13.54 -10.81
C PRO A 26 9.55 -14.24 -11.69
N ALA A 27 10.83 -13.94 -11.47
CA ALA A 27 11.91 -14.49 -12.28
C ALA A 27 12.15 -15.99 -12.04
N THR A 28 11.58 -16.54 -10.99
CA THR A 28 11.73 -17.94 -10.58
C THR A 28 10.40 -18.65 -10.72
N GLU A 29 10.28 -19.45 -11.78
CA GLU A 29 9.42 -20.62 -11.73
C GLU A 29 10.18 -21.62 -10.83
N VAL A 30 9.67 -21.85 -9.64
CA VAL A 30 10.20 -22.89 -8.75
C VAL A 30 9.96 -24.22 -9.48
N PRO A 31 11.00 -25.02 -9.80
CA PRO A 31 10.79 -26.31 -10.43
C PRO A 31 9.89 -27.18 -9.55
N ASP A 32 8.91 -27.84 -10.13
CA ASP A 32 7.92 -28.66 -9.41
C ASP A 32 8.57 -29.78 -8.56
N ASN A 33 9.83 -30.12 -8.82
CA ASN A 33 10.56 -31.20 -8.13
C ASN A 33 11.76 -30.67 -7.31
N LEU A 34 11.75 -29.41 -6.84
CA LEU A 34 12.86 -28.83 -6.09
C LEU A 34 13.18 -29.60 -4.80
N TYR A 35 12.19 -30.23 -4.20
CA TYR A 35 12.30 -30.99 -2.95
C TYR A 35 12.24 -32.52 -3.13
N GLY A 36 12.45 -33.02 -4.35
CA GLY A 36 12.39 -34.45 -4.69
C GLY A 36 11.05 -34.86 -5.32
N GLU A 37 10.96 -36.13 -5.74
CA GLU A 37 9.71 -36.69 -6.25
C GLU A 37 8.61 -36.51 -5.21
N GLU A 38 7.39 -36.19 -5.65
CA GLU A 38 6.21 -36.05 -4.79
C GLU A 38 6.17 -37.19 -3.77
N VAL A 39 6.59 -36.91 -2.57
CA VAL A 39 6.12 -37.66 -1.41
C VAL A 39 4.62 -37.42 -1.44
N ALA A 40 3.87 -38.47 -1.80
CA ALA A 40 2.42 -38.46 -1.80
C ALA A 40 1.96 -37.65 -0.59
N VAL A 41 1.21 -36.56 -0.83
CA VAL A 41 0.75 -35.64 0.19
C VAL A 41 -0.03 -36.46 1.20
N ALA A 42 0.70 -37.08 2.13
CA ALA A 42 0.13 -37.72 3.28
C ALA A 42 -0.51 -36.59 4.06
N ASP A 43 -1.80 -36.62 4.11
CA ASP A 43 -2.75 -35.80 4.84
C ASP A 43 -2.14 -34.57 5.49
N THR A 44 -2.26 -33.43 4.81
CA THR A 44 -1.77 -32.12 5.29
C THR A 44 -2.46 -31.68 6.60
N VAL A 45 -3.37 -32.48 7.10
CA VAL A 45 -4.15 -32.22 8.32
C VAL A 45 -3.31 -32.41 9.58
N ASP A 46 -2.34 -33.34 9.58
CA ASP A 46 -1.49 -33.66 10.74
C ASP A 46 -0.08 -33.03 10.69
N ASN A 47 0.10 -31.96 9.94
CA ASN A 47 1.40 -31.28 9.90
C ASN A 47 1.56 -30.40 11.14
N ILE A 48 2.67 -30.55 11.86
CA ILE A 48 3.06 -29.70 13.03
C ILE A 48 2.99 -28.20 12.68
N GLY A 49 3.21 -27.82 11.42
CA GLY A 49 3.11 -26.45 10.97
C GLY A 49 1.68 -25.86 11.03
N ASN A 50 0.65 -26.69 11.13
CA ASN A 50 -0.75 -26.27 11.26
C ASN A 50 -1.21 -26.14 12.72
N LEU A 51 -0.41 -26.66 13.68
CA LEU A 51 -0.72 -26.55 15.09
C LEU A 51 -0.53 -25.12 15.60
N SER A 52 -1.40 -24.69 16.49
CA SER A 52 -1.21 -23.44 17.19
C SER A 52 -0.03 -23.56 18.19
N TRP A 53 0.64 -22.45 18.48
CA TRP A 53 1.73 -22.48 19.45
C TRP A 53 1.28 -22.93 20.86
N GLN A 54 0.01 -22.71 21.21
CA GLN A 54 -0.60 -23.18 22.46
C GLN A 54 -0.69 -24.72 22.54
N GLU A 55 -0.86 -25.38 21.40
CA GLU A 55 -0.89 -26.85 21.31
C GLU A 55 0.53 -27.43 21.37
N ILE A 56 1.50 -26.68 20.87
CA ILE A 56 2.94 -27.08 20.91
C ILE A 56 3.52 -26.86 22.30
N PHE A 57 3.26 -25.71 22.91
CA PHE A 57 3.78 -25.34 24.24
C PHE A 57 2.69 -25.48 25.29
N THR A 58 2.65 -26.64 25.97
CA THR A 58 1.59 -27.00 26.92
C THR A 58 1.84 -26.50 28.35
N ASP A 59 3.02 -25.95 28.66
CA ASP A 59 3.31 -25.39 30.00
C ASP A 59 2.57 -24.05 30.20
N PRO A 60 1.65 -23.94 31.17
CA PRO A 60 0.87 -22.72 31.40
C PRO A 60 1.70 -21.49 31.71
N ARG A 61 2.85 -21.65 32.42
CA ARG A 61 3.74 -20.52 32.73
C ARG A 61 4.42 -19.99 31.48
N LEU A 62 4.83 -20.88 30.56
CA LEU A 62 5.42 -20.53 29.29
C LEU A 62 4.39 -19.83 28.41
N GLN A 63 3.15 -20.31 28.38
CA GLN A 63 2.06 -19.66 27.64
C GLN A 63 1.80 -18.24 28.14
N GLU A 64 1.76 -18.02 29.45
CA GLU A 64 1.58 -16.69 30.03
C GLU A 64 2.73 -15.75 29.64
N LEU A 65 3.99 -16.21 29.69
CA LEU A 65 5.15 -15.43 29.27
C LEU A 65 5.14 -15.08 27.80
N ILE A 66 4.75 -16.02 26.93
CA ILE A 66 4.61 -15.79 25.50
C ILE A 66 3.53 -14.73 25.25
N GLU A 67 2.36 -14.85 25.87
CA GLU A 67 1.29 -13.88 25.74
C GLU A 67 1.69 -12.49 26.24
N GLN A 68 2.39 -12.40 27.36
CA GLN A 68 2.92 -11.14 27.88
C GLN A 68 3.92 -10.53 26.90
N GLY A 69 4.82 -11.36 26.34
CA GLY A 69 5.76 -10.95 25.30
C GLY A 69 5.05 -10.41 24.06
N LEU A 70 4.06 -11.12 23.54
CA LEU A 70 3.28 -10.69 22.36
C LEU A 70 2.51 -9.39 22.60
N ARG A 71 1.94 -9.21 23.80
CA ARG A 71 1.22 -7.96 24.14
C ARG A 71 2.13 -6.74 24.26
N ASN A 72 3.35 -6.93 24.74
CA ASN A 72 4.30 -5.84 25.03
C ASN A 72 5.38 -5.67 23.95
N ASN A 73 5.38 -6.50 22.90
CA ASN A 73 6.38 -6.43 21.85
C ASN A 73 6.17 -5.17 20.99
N THR A 74 7.15 -4.27 21.04
CA THR A 74 7.15 -3.02 20.27
C THR A 74 7.27 -3.25 18.77
N ASP A 75 7.98 -4.30 18.33
CA ASP A 75 8.14 -4.62 16.92
C ASP A 75 6.84 -5.13 16.32
N LEU A 76 6.10 -5.96 17.05
CA LEU A 76 4.77 -6.42 16.62
C LEU A 76 3.77 -5.25 16.57
N GLN A 77 3.79 -4.36 17.56
CA GLN A 77 2.97 -3.16 17.56
C GLN A 77 3.33 -2.26 16.37
N SER A 78 4.62 -2.05 16.12
CA SER A 78 5.11 -1.28 14.97
C SER A 78 4.67 -1.90 13.64
N ALA A 79 4.77 -3.23 13.50
CA ALA A 79 4.28 -3.94 12.32
C ALA A 79 2.76 -3.75 12.11
N GLN A 80 1.97 -3.78 13.19
CA GLN A 80 0.54 -3.50 13.12
C GLN A 80 0.23 -2.07 12.65
N TRP A 81 0.98 -1.08 13.13
CA TRP A 81 0.82 0.31 12.71
C TRP A 81 1.23 0.52 11.25
N ARG A 82 2.28 -0.17 10.76
CA ARG A 82 2.66 -0.16 9.34
C ARG A 82 1.57 -0.71 8.44
N VAL A 83 0.86 -1.76 8.86
CA VAL A 83 -0.30 -2.24 8.10
C VAL A 83 -1.39 -1.19 8.03
N LYS A 84 -1.72 -0.52 9.15
CA LYS A 84 -2.72 0.57 9.17
C LYS A 84 -2.31 1.76 8.31
N GLU A 85 -1.05 2.14 8.33
CA GLU A 85 -0.48 3.17 7.46
C GLU A 85 -0.66 2.81 5.98
N ALA A 86 -0.32 1.59 5.60
CA ALA A 86 -0.49 1.09 4.24
C ALA A 86 -1.98 1.01 3.82
N GLU A 87 -2.89 0.68 4.74
CA GLU A 87 -4.34 0.72 4.51
C GLU A 87 -4.84 2.16 4.25
N ALA A 88 -4.35 3.13 5.02
CA ALA A 88 -4.67 4.54 4.81
C ALA A 88 -4.10 5.06 3.47
N ALA A 89 -2.87 4.69 3.11
CA ALA A 89 -2.27 5.01 1.82
C ALA A 89 -3.06 4.40 0.64
N MET A 90 -3.52 3.15 0.79
CA MET A 90 -4.38 2.51 -0.21
C MET A 90 -5.74 3.21 -0.34
N LEU A 91 -6.33 3.65 0.76
CA LEU A 91 -7.57 4.43 0.74
C LEU A 91 -7.35 5.76 0.03
N SER A 92 -6.27 6.49 0.35
CA SER A 92 -5.90 7.74 -0.33
C SER A 92 -5.74 7.53 -1.84
N ALA A 93 -5.06 6.47 -2.27
CA ALA A 93 -4.91 6.14 -3.69
C ALA A 93 -6.24 5.79 -4.38
N LYS A 94 -7.21 5.23 -3.65
CA LYS A 94 -8.57 5.01 -4.17
C LYS A 94 -9.34 6.32 -4.30
N LEU A 95 -9.24 7.21 -3.32
CA LEU A 95 -9.93 8.49 -3.30
C LEU A 95 -9.40 9.46 -4.37
N ALA A 96 -8.18 9.27 -4.87
CA ALA A 96 -7.60 10.06 -5.95
C ALA A 96 -8.37 9.98 -7.28
N TYR A 97 -9.30 9.02 -7.44
CA TYR A 97 -10.23 8.98 -8.57
C TYR A 97 -11.42 9.94 -8.43
N LEU A 98 -11.66 10.46 -7.24
CA LEU A 98 -12.77 11.38 -6.98
C LEU A 98 -12.33 12.83 -7.20
N PRO A 99 -13.27 13.72 -7.58
CA PRO A 99 -12.98 15.14 -7.61
C PRO A 99 -12.65 15.67 -6.21
N SER A 100 -11.69 16.56 -6.14
CA SER A 100 -11.35 17.30 -4.92
C SER A 100 -12.04 18.66 -4.91
N PHE A 101 -12.52 19.07 -3.73
CA PHE A 101 -13.15 20.36 -3.51
C PHE A 101 -12.32 21.14 -2.50
N ALA A 102 -12.02 22.38 -2.84
CA ALA A 102 -11.30 23.30 -1.96
C ALA A 102 -12.15 24.54 -1.70
N LEU A 103 -12.22 24.92 -0.43
CA LEU A 103 -12.84 26.16 0.03
C LEU A 103 -11.73 26.98 0.67
N SER A 104 -11.46 28.16 0.14
CA SER A 104 -10.34 29.01 0.56
C SER A 104 -10.83 30.42 0.95
N PRO A 105 -11.44 30.59 2.13
CA PRO A 105 -11.88 31.91 2.58
C PRO A 105 -10.67 32.84 2.71
N GLN A 106 -10.78 34.03 2.14
CA GLN A 106 -9.74 35.07 2.18
C GLN A 106 -10.36 36.38 2.61
N GLY A 107 -9.65 37.10 3.49
CA GLY A 107 -10.00 38.46 3.89
C GLY A 107 -8.79 39.37 3.74
N THR A 108 -8.98 40.49 3.09
CA THR A 108 -7.96 41.55 2.99
C THR A 108 -8.47 42.83 3.61
N ALA A 109 -7.64 43.49 4.39
CA ALA A 109 -7.88 44.84 4.89
C ALA A 109 -6.77 45.74 4.34
N SER A 110 -7.12 46.75 3.57
CA SER A 110 -6.20 47.72 3.02
C SER A 110 -6.59 49.14 3.48
N SER A 111 -5.61 49.87 4.00
CA SER A 111 -5.77 51.29 4.34
C SER A 111 -4.74 52.11 3.57
N PHE A 112 -5.19 53.15 2.90
CA PHE A 112 -4.32 54.09 2.19
C PHE A 112 -4.46 55.46 2.86
N ASP A 113 -3.34 56.09 3.15
CA ASP A 113 -3.24 57.48 3.59
C ASP A 113 -4.18 57.90 4.74
N LYS A 114 -4.11 57.13 5.88
CA LYS A 114 -4.95 57.38 7.07
C LYS A 114 -6.48 57.33 6.85
N GLY A 115 -6.90 56.82 5.68
CA GLY A 115 -8.32 56.59 5.38
C GLY A 115 -8.89 55.37 6.14
N LYS A 116 -10.21 55.25 6.15
CA LYS A 116 -10.87 54.02 6.69
C LYS A 116 -10.43 52.80 5.89
N ALA A 117 -10.03 51.76 6.61
CA ALA A 117 -9.64 50.50 6.01
C ALA A 117 -10.77 49.91 5.15
N ALA A 118 -10.48 49.65 3.89
CA ALA A 118 -11.37 48.87 3.02
C ALA A 118 -11.17 47.38 3.33
N GLN A 119 -12.26 46.70 3.66
CA GLN A 119 -12.24 45.29 3.94
C GLN A 119 -12.93 44.54 2.78
N THR A 120 -12.24 43.53 2.25
CA THR A 120 -12.79 42.68 1.20
C THR A 120 -12.73 41.23 1.66
N TYR A 121 -13.86 40.55 1.61
CA TYR A 121 -13.95 39.10 1.91
C TYR A 121 -14.33 38.37 0.64
N THR A 122 -13.55 37.33 0.33
CA THR A 122 -13.84 36.45 -0.81
C THR A 122 -13.90 35.00 -0.33
N LEU A 123 -14.81 34.24 -0.89
CA LEU A 123 -15.02 32.84 -0.58
C LEU A 123 -14.94 32.01 -1.87
N PRO A 124 -13.72 31.81 -2.42
CA PRO A 124 -13.56 31.00 -3.61
C PRO A 124 -13.83 29.52 -3.29
N VAL A 125 -14.64 28.89 -4.14
CA VAL A 125 -14.85 27.44 -4.18
C VAL A 125 -14.22 26.92 -5.46
N ALA A 126 -13.31 25.98 -5.32
CA ALA A 126 -12.69 25.32 -6.46
C ALA A 126 -13.02 23.82 -6.43
N ALA A 127 -13.30 23.25 -7.61
CA ALA A 127 -13.42 21.82 -7.82
C ALA A 127 -12.37 21.41 -8.85
N SER A 128 -11.59 20.38 -8.57
CA SER A 128 -10.62 19.83 -9.51
C SER A 128 -10.77 18.31 -9.61
N TRP A 129 -10.69 17.82 -10.82
CA TRP A 129 -10.77 16.38 -11.11
C TRP A 129 -9.75 16.00 -12.16
N GLU A 130 -8.99 14.94 -11.88
CA GLU A 130 -7.99 14.41 -12.80
C GLU A 130 -8.52 13.16 -13.51
N ILE A 131 -8.58 13.21 -14.84
CA ILE A 131 -8.93 12.06 -15.67
C ILE A 131 -7.66 11.24 -15.92
N ASP A 132 -7.67 9.97 -15.56
CA ASP A 132 -6.51 9.08 -15.63
C ASP A 132 -6.28 8.47 -17.01
N ILE A 133 -6.00 9.31 -18.01
CA ILE A 133 -5.80 8.89 -19.42
C ILE A 133 -4.54 8.01 -19.53
N PHE A 134 -3.46 8.38 -18.86
CA PHE A 134 -2.16 7.69 -18.93
C PHE A 134 -1.95 6.64 -17.83
N GLY A 135 -2.90 6.42 -16.96
CA GLY A 135 -2.84 5.40 -15.92
C GLY A 135 -1.98 5.78 -14.71
N ARG A 136 -1.72 7.06 -14.45
CA ARG A 136 -0.95 7.53 -13.29
C ARG A 136 -1.63 7.13 -11.98
N ILE A 137 -2.91 7.43 -11.83
CA ILE A 137 -3.71 7.10 -10.64
C ILE A 137 -3.86 5.58 -10.51
N ARG A 138 -4.13 4.90 -11.63
CA ARG A 138 -4.23 3.44 -11.66
C ARG A 138 -2.94 2.75 -11.18
N ASN A 139 -1.79 3.23 -11.61
CA ASN A 139 -0.51 2.65 -11.21
C ASN A 139 -0.16 3.00 -9.76
N ALA A 140 -0.47 4.21 -9.28
CA ALA A 140 -0.34 4.58 -7.87
C ALA A 140 -1.19 3.68 -6.96
N LYS A 141 -2.44 3.38 -7.35
CA LYS A 141 -3.29 2.43 -6.63
C LYS A 141 -2.72 1.01 -6.63
N ARG A 142 -2.14 0.53 -7.74
CA ARG A 142 -1.48 -0.78 -7.80
C ARG A 142 -0.26 -0.85 -6.87
N GLN A 143 0.54 0.21 -6.85
CA GLN A 143 1.68 0.34 -5.94
C GLN A 143 1.22 0.30 -4.48
N ALA A 144 0.23 1.11 -4.11
CA ALA A 144 -0.31 1.13 -2.75
C ALA A 144 -0.88 -0.23 -2.33
N LYS A 145 -1.51 -0.97 -3.27
CA LYS A 145 -1.99 -2.34 -3.01
C LYS A 145 -0.83 -3.28 -2.72
N ALA A 146 0.23 -3.27 -3.54
CA ALA A 146 1.40 -4.13 -3.33
C ALA A 146 2.12 -3.83 -2.01
N LEU A 147 2.24 -2.54 -1.62
CA LEU A 147 2.81 -2.14 -0.33
C LEU A 147 1.95 -2.59 0.86
N LEU A 148 0.62 -2.59 0.71
CA LEU A 148 -0.27 -3.13 1.73
C LEU A 148 -0.11 -4.65 1.89
N GLU A 149 -0.04 -5.39 0.80
CA GLU A 149 0.22 -6.84 0.81
C GLU A 149 1.58 -7.12 1.47
N GLN A 150 2.64 -6.41 1.07
CA GLN A 150 3.95 -6.50 1.69
C GLN A 150 3.91 -6.25 3.22
N SER A 151 3.21 -5.20 3.66
CA SER A 151 3.09 -4.89 5.10
C SER A 151 2.35 -5.99 5.87
N ARG A 152 1.37 -6.62 5.25
CA ARG A 152 0.63 -7.74 5.84
C ARG A 152 1.49 -9.00 5.95
N ASP A 153 2.37 -9.25 4.97
CA ASP A 153 3.27 -10.41 4.96
C ASP A 153 4.42 -10.23 6.00
N TYR A 154 4.84 -9.00 6.28
CA TYR A 154 5.82 -8.73 7.34
C TYR A 154 5.28 -8.90 8.77
N LYS A 155 3.97 -8.72 8.99
CA LYS A 155 3.38 -8.86 10.32
C LYS A 155 3.54 -10.26 10.93
N PRO A 156 3.28 -11.37 10.21
CA PRO A 156 3.54 -12.72 10.73
C PRO A 156 5.01 -12.95 11.08
N VAL A 157 5.95 -12.39 10.32
CA VAL A 157 7.38 -12.51 10.61
C VAL A 157 7.71 -11.90 11.99
N SER A 158 7.19 -10.72 12.30
CA SER A 158 7.37 -10.08 13.62
C SER A 158 6.70 -10.85 14.76
N TYR A 159 5.68 -11.65 14.45
CA TYR A 159 5.01 -12.51 15.42
C TYR A 159 5.80 -13.78 15.70
N THR A 160 6.34 -14.44 14.67
CA THR A 160 7.08 -15.70 14.80
C THR A 160 8.50 -15.50 15.29
N HIS A 161 9.12 -14.37 15.01
CA HIS A 161 10.46 -13.99 15.46
C HIS A 161 10.40 -13.09 16.70
N LEU A 162 9.72 -13.57 17.75
CA LEU A 162 9.72 -12.91 19.05
C LEU A 162 11.09 -13.12 19.72
N THR A 163 12.07 -12.29 19.36
CA THR A 163 13.36 -12.29 20.02
C THR A 163 13.32 -11.37 21.22
N LEU A 164 13.69 -11.90 22.38
CA LEU A 164 14.07 -11.05 23.51
C LEU A 164 15.24 -10.16 23.06
N PRO A 165 15.26 -8.86 23.42
CA PRO A 165 16.43 -8.04 23.16
C PRO A 165 17.61 -8.68 23.88
N THR A 166 18.46 -9.38 23.13
CA THR A 166 19.75 -9.81 23.64
C THR A 166 20.59 -8.56 23.78
N ASN A 167 20.67 -8.04 24.99
CA ASN A 167 21.75 -7.13 25.33
C ASN A 167 23.04 -7.91 25.13
N SER A 168 23.63 -7.78 23.95
CA SER A 168 25.04 -8.09 23.76
C SER A 168 25.83 -7.06 24.55
N LEU A 169 26.26 -7.43 25.75
CA LEU A 169 27.30 -6.74 26.47
C LEU A 169 28.58 -6.71 25.64
#